data_e08c66e007c378806837e1513a6d2e77
#
_entry.id   e08c66e007c378806837e1513a6d2e77
#
_cell.length_a   1.000
_cell.length_b   1.000
_cell.length_c   1.000
_cell.angle_alpha   90.00
_cell.angle_beta   90.00
_cell.angle_gamma   90.00
#
_symmetry.space_group_name_H-M   'P 1'
#
loop_
_entity.id
_entity.type
_entity.pdbx_description
1 polymer ?
#
loop_
_entity_poly.entity_id
_entity_poly.type
_entity_poly.pdbx_seq_one_letter_code
_entity_poly.pdbx_strand_id
1 'polypeptide(L)'
;MIKAGLDIGNSKISCVVADYKNSENINILSLHSIPTSNVKKNTIVNYDSLLDQLKSLISQTEKQSQTKLNSINLNFSLLNSKSYYYDSQIIINNEKISELHLKKIINKSEYFNNNPEEFELFNNIISYNIDDNQYFLPPLGNYSDNIKINFYKILIKKKYIENLSN
;
A
#
# COMPACT_ATOMS: atom_id res chain seq x y z
N MET A 1 10.99 -19.02 7.56
CA MET A 1 9.64 -18.45 7.81
C MET A 1 8.81 -18.58 6.54
N ILE A 2 7.66 -19.26 6.63
CA ILE A 2 6.77 -19.43 5.49
C ILE A 2 6.04 -18.12 5.20
N LYS A 3 6.03 -17.73 3.93
CA LYS A 3 5.27 -16.58 3.40
C LYS A 3 4.49 -17.01 2.17
N ALA A 4 3.30 -16.44 2.02
CA ALA A 4 2.47 -16.63 0.83
C ALA A 4 2.17 -15.30 0.15
N GLY A 5 2.16 -15.32 -1.17
CA GLY A 5 1.78 -14.19 -2.03
C GLY A 5 0.67 -14.61 -2.99
N LEU A 6 -0.36 -13.77 -3.14
CA LEU A 6 -1.45 -13.93 -4.08
C LEU A 6 -1.48 -12.72 -5.01
N ASP A 7 -1.45 -12.98 -6.30
CA ASP A 7 -1.58 -11.95 -7.34
C ASP A 7 -2.89 -12.16 -8.10
N ILE A 8 -3.76 -11.14 -8.07
CA ILE A 8 -5.03 -11.13 -8.79
C ILE A 8 -4.91 -10.17 -9.97
N GLY A 9 -4.65 -10.73 -11.14
CA GLY A 9 -4.54 -9.98 -12.39
C GLY A 9 -5.78 -10.06 -13.27
N ASN A 10 -5.77 -9.37 -14.41
CA ASN A 10 -6.89 -9.32 -15.36
C ASN A 10 -7.08 -10.64 -16.14
N SER A 11 -6.04 -11.44 -16.30
CA SER A 11 -6.06 -12.66 -17.12
C SER A 11 -5.75 -13.92 -16.34
N LYS A 12 -5.11 -13.81 -15.20
CA LYS A 12 -4.71 -14.93 -14.35
C LYS A 12 -4.68 -14.52 -12.88
N ILE A 13 -4.82 -15.53 -12.04
CA ILE A 13 -4.58 -15.45 -10.59
C ILE A 13 -3.43 -16.38 -10.27
N SER A 14 -2.48 -15.94 -9.46
CA SER A 14 -1.31 -16.74 -9.09
C SER A 14 -1.12 -16.73 -7.58
N CYS A 15 -0.77 -17.89 -7.02
CA CYS A 15 -0.43 -18.03 -5.61
C CYS A 15 0.93 -18.72 -5.47
N VAL A 16 1.79 -18.13 -4.65
CA VAL A 16 3.12 -18.68 -4.35
C VAL A 16 3.28 -18.87 -2.85
N VAL A 17 3.88 -19.98 -2.44
CA VAL A 17 4.33 -20.22 -1.06
C VAL A 17 5.83 -20.45 -1.07
N ALA A 18 6.53 -19.74 -0.20
CA ALA A 18 7.96 -19.82 -0.09
C ALA A 18 8.42 -19.89 1.37
N ASP A 19 9.51 -20.64 1.62
CA ASP A 19 10.26 -20.56 2.86
C ASP A 19 11.33 -19.47 2.68
N TYR A 20 11.16 -18.41 3.43
CA TYR A 20 12.02 -17.23 3.42
C TYR A 20 12.92 -17.23 4.64
N LYS A 21 14.21 -17.37 4.47
CA LYS A 21 15.21 -17.28 5.53
C LYS A 21 15.84 -15.88 5.58
N ASN A 22 16.23 -15.36 4.43
CA ASN A 22 16.72 -14.00 4.20
C ASN A 22 16.58 -13.66 2.71
N SER A 23 16.96 -12.42 2.28
CA SER A 23 16.82 -11.96 0.89
C SER A 23 17.53 -12.82 -0.15
N GLU A 24 18.58 -13.56 0.25
CA GLU A 24 19.40 -14.40 -0.63
C GLU A 24 18.94 -15.88 -0.63
N ASN A 25 18.16 -16.30 0.37
CA ASN A 25 17.74 -17.69 0.56
C ASN A 25 16.23 -17.81 0.58
N ILE A 26 15.62 -17.81 -0.61
CA ILE A 26 14.19 -18.03 -0.82
C ILE A 26 14.01 -19.39 -1.48
N ASN A 27 13.28 -20.31 -0.83
CA ASN A 27 12.92 -21.59 -1.39
C ASN A 27 11.43 -21.61 -1.73
N ILE A 28 11.07 -21.73 -3.01
CA ILE A 28 9.68 -21.82 -3.47
C ILE A 28 9.17 -23.23 -3.18
N LEU A 29 8.17 -23.35 -2.32
CA LEU A 29 7.53 -24.60 -1.93
C LEU A 29 6.40 -24.98 -2.89
N SER A 30 5.64 -23.98 -3.36
CA SER A 30 4.61 -24.19 -4.38
C SER A 30 4.36 -22.90 -5.16
N LEU A 31 3.94 -23.06 -6.42
CA LEU A 31 3.50 -21.98 -7.29
C LEU A 31 2.37 -22.51 -8.18
N HIS A 32 1.19 -21.92 -8.06
CA HIS A 32 0.05 -22.21 -8.91
C HIS A 32 -0.45 -20.95 -9.60
N SER A 33 -0.92 -21.12 -10.82
CA SER A 33 -1.50 -20.04 -11.61
C SER A 33 -2.68 -20.59 -12.41
N ILE A 34 -3.82 -19.93 -12.33
CA ILE A 34 -5.02 -20.27 -13.08
C ILE A 34 -5.51 -19.08 -13.91
N PRO A 35 -6.05 -19.29 -15.12
CA PRO A 35 -6.66 -18.21 -15.88
C PRO A 35 -7.92 -17.72 -15.17
N THR A 36 -8.24 -16.43 -15.35
CA THR A 36 -9.48 -15.83 -14.88
C THR A 36 -10.09 -14.92 -15.91
N SER A 37 -11.41 -14.87 -15.97
CA SER A 37 -12.21 -13.88 -16.69
C SER A 37 -13.04 -13.00 -15.74
N ASN A 38 -12.87 -13.22 -14.43
CA ASN A 38 -13.64 -12.54 -13.37
C ASN A 38 -13.11 -11.16 -13.02
N VAL A 39 -11.93 -10.79 -13.56
CA VAL A 39 -11.34 -9.47 -13.43
C VAL A 39 -11.16 -8.87 -14.83
N LYS A 40 -11.70 -7.69 -15.08
CA LYS A 40 -11.56 -6.96 -16.34
C LYS A 40 -11.22 -5.50 -16.06
N LYS A 41 -10.20 -4.97 -16.73
CA LYS A 41 -9.73 -3.59 -16.52
C LYS A 41 -9.56 -3.28 -15.03
N ASN A 42 -8.94 -4.20 -14.29
CA ASN A 42 -8.69 -4.13 -12.84
C ASN A 42 -9.97 -3.95 -11.98
N THR A 43 -11.11 -4.42 -12.48
CA THR A 43 -12.38 -4.42 -11.77
C THR A 43 -12.90 -5.83 -11.69
N ILE A 44 -13.35 -6.27 -10.51
CA ILE A 44 -13.98 -7.57 -10.35
C ILE A 44 -15.38 -7.51 -10.97
N VAL A 45 -15.62 -8.36 -11.97
CA VAL A 45 -16.90 -8.43 -12.69
C VAL A 45 -17.81 -9.54 -12.17
N ASN A 46 -17.24 -10.56 -11.50
CA ASN A 46 -17.99 -11.64 -10.86
C ASN A 46 -17.28 -12.06 -9.56
N TYR A 47 -17.82 -11.63 -8.42
CA TYR A 47 -17.23 -11.91 -7.09
C TYR A 47 -17.33 -13.37 -6.70
N ASP A 48 -18.49 -14.01 -6.86
CA ASP A 48 -18.72 -15.38 -6.44
C ASP A 48 -17.79 -16.35 -7.17
N SER A 49 -17.74 -16.24 -8.49
CA SER A 49 -16.85 -17.05 -9.33
C SER A 49 -15.37 -16.80 -9.03
N LEU A 50 -14.98 -15.54 -8.75
CA LEU A 50 -13.62 -15.21 -8.33
C LEU A 50 -13.29 -15.86 -6.99
N LEU A 51 -14.21 -15.81 -6.03
CA LEU A 51 -14.02 -16.39 -4.70
C LEU A 51 -13.83 -17.91 -4.78
N ASP A 52 -14.61 -18.61 -5.61
CA ASP A 52 -14.46 -20.05 -5.82
C ASP A 52 -13.11 -20.40 -6.47
N GLN A 53 -12.67 -19.59 -7.45
CA GLN A 53 -11.34 -19.73 -8.04
C GLN A 53 -10.23 -19.55 -7.00
N LEU A 54 -10.34 -18.53 -6.14
CA LEU A 54 -9.37 -18.26 -5.07
C LEU A 54 -9.30 -19.40 -4.07
N LYS A 55 -10.44 -19.89 -3.59
CA LYS A 55 -10.52 -21.04 -2.67
C LYS A 55 -9.85 -22.29 -3.26
N SER A 56 -10.14 -22.59 -4.53
CA SER A 56 -9.54 -23.72 -5.24
C SER A 56 -8.01 -23.54 -5.38
N LEU A 57 -7.55 -22.36 -5.79
CA LEU A 57 -6.13 -22.07 -5.97
C LEU A 57 -5.36 -22.17 -4.66
N ILE A 58 -5.87 -21.56 -3.58
CA ILE A 58 -5.25 -21.61 -2.25
C ILE A 58 -5.18 -23.04 -1.76
N SER A 59 -6.27 -23.83 -1.87
CA SER A 59 -6.28 -25.24 -1.47
C SER A 59 -5.25 -26.08 -2.21
N GLN A 60 -5.09 -25.89 -3.53
CA GLN A 60 -4.07 -26.59 -4.32
C GLN A 60 -2.65 -26.20 -3.87
N THR A 61 -2.44 -24.90 -3.62
CA THR A 61 -1.15 -24.36 -3.19
C THR A 61 -0.76 -24.88 -1.79
N GLU A 62 -1.72 -24.94 -0.85
CA GLU A 62 -1.53 -25.53 0.49
C GLU A 62 -1.18 -27.03 0.42
N LYS A 63 -1.89 -27.78 -0.42
CA LYS A 63 -1.62 -29.22 -0.60
C LYS A 63 -0.22 -29.48 -1.12
N GLN A 64 0.22 -28.73 -2.13
CA GLN A 64 1.55 -28.90 -2.71
C GLN A 64 2.66 -28.45 -1.76
N SER A 65 2.49 -27.34 -1.08
CA SER A 65 3.48 -26.83 -0.10
C SER A 65 3.47 -27.61 1.22
N GLN A 66 2.47 -28.46 1.46
CA GLN A 66 2.22 -29.13 2.74
C GLN A 66 2.13 -28.15 3.92
N THR A 67 1.64 -26.93 3.64
CA THR A 67 1.60 -25.84 4.61
C THR A 67 0.21 -25.21 4.64
N LYS A 68 -0.36 -25.08 5.84
CA LYS A 68 -1.60 -24.32 6.06
C LYS A 68 -1.28 -22.83 6.09
N LEU A 69 -1.98 -22.04 5.30
CA LEU A 69 -1.76 -20.60 5.19
C LEU A 69 -2.66 -19.85 6.18
N ASN A 70 -2.04 -19.15 7.14
CA ASN A 70 -2.74 -18.31 8.11
C ASN A 70 -2.85 -16.85 7.66
N SER A 71 -2.00 -16.45 6.71
CA SER A 71 -2.00 -15.10 6.11
C SER A 71 -1.43 -15.16 4.71
N ILE A 72 -1.91 -14.27 3.85
CA ILE A 72 -1.47 -14.14 2.45
C ILE A 72 -1.22 -12.66 2.16
N ASN A 73 -0.08 -12.35 1.54
CA ASN A 73 0.18 -11.03 1.00
C ASN A 73 -0.54 -10.91 -0.35
N LEU A 74 -1.49 -10.01 -0.44
CA LEU A 74 -2.29 -9.79 -1.64
C LEU A 74 -1.67 -8.68 -2.50
N ASN A 75 -1.45 -8.97 -3.79
CA ASN A 75 -1.24 -7.98 -4.83
C ASN A 75 -2.50 -7.90 -5.71
N PHE A 76 -3.08 -6.74 -5.79
CA PHE A 76 -4.27 -6.50 -6.61
C PHE A 76 -4.22 -5.09 -7.20
N SER A 77 -4.29 -5.00 -8.54
CA SER A 77 -4.32 -3.72 -9.24
C SER A 77 -5.71 -3.10 -9.16
N LEU A 78 -5.86 -1.99 -8.44
CA LEU A 78 -7.13 -1.29 -8.25
C LEU A 78 -7.21 -0.06 -9.16
N LEU A 79 -8.11 -0.08 -10.16
CA LEU A 79 -8.37 1.06 -11.05
C LEU A 79 -8.99 2.28 -10.36
N ASN A 80 -9.67 2.06 -9.25
CA ASN A 80 -10.46 3.10 -8.58
C ASN A 80 -9.69 3.77 -7.44
N SER A 81 -8.36 3.61 -7.39
CA SER A 81 -7.51 4.40 -6.52
C SER A 81 -7.34 5.81 -7.10
N LYS A 82 -7.31 6.80 -6.24
CA LYS A 82 -7.00 8.18 -6.57
C LYS A 82 -5.71 8.58 -5.89
N SER A 83 -4.84 9.24 -6.60
CA SER A 83 -3.60 9.75 -6.05
C SER A 83 -3.62 11.28 -5.97
N TYR A 84 -3.04 11.80 -4.90
CA TYR A 84 -2.97 13.22 -4.63
C TYR A 84 -1.55 13.62 -4.24
N TYR A 85 -1.09 14.73 -4.82
CA TYR A 85 0.01 15.50 -4.28
C TYR A 85 -0.57 16.67 -3.51
N TYR A 86 -0.13 16.85 -2.28
CA TYR A 86 -0.54 17.98 -1.45
C TYR A 86 0.60 18.40 -0.53
N ASP A 87 0.48 19.57 0.03
CA ASP A 87 1.47 20.10 0.97
C ASP A 87 0.81 20.60 2.25
N SER A 88 1.60 20.65 3.29
CA SER A 88 1.27 21.30 4.56
C SER A 88 2.46 22.08 5.06
N GLN A 89 2.19 23.25 5.64
CA GLN A 89 3.25 24.14 6.10
C GLN A 89 2.94 24.78 7.46
N ILE A 90 4.00 25.18 8.14
CA ILE A 90 3.94 26.01 9.35
C ILE A 90 4.98 27.14 9.25
N ILE A 91 4.69 28.25 9.92
CA ILE A 91 5.62 29.36 10.14
C ILE A 91 6.33 29.11 11.46
N ILE A 92 7.65 29.27 11.50
CA ILE A 92 8.49 29.05 12.68
C ILE A 92 9.37 30.24 13.04
N ASN A 93 9.29 31.36 12.27
CA ASN A 93 9.89 32.64 12.57
C ASN A 93 11.40 32.59 12.88
N ASN A 94 12.18 32.06 11.95
CA ASN A 94 13.62 31.87 12.04
C ASN A 94 14.07 31.04 13.25
N GLU A 95 13.26 30.03 13.61
CA GLU A 95 13.65 29.05 14.61
C GLU A 95 14.41 27.87 13.99
N LYS A 96 15.12 27.15 14.86
CA LYS A 96 15.78 25.91 14.50
C LYS A 96 14.76 24.79 14.29
N ILE A 97 14.76 24.16 13.10
CA ILE A 97 13.86 23.06 12.77
C ILE A 97 14.09 21.89 13.71
N SER A 98 13.01 21.45 14.36
CA SER A 98 12.97 20.35 15.30
C SER A 98 11.99 19.27 14.87
N GLU A 99 12.10 18.06 15.44
CA GLU A 99 11.10 16.99 15.23
C GLU A 99 9.68 17.41 15.63
N LEU A 100 9.56 18.30 16.63
CA LEU A 100 8.26 18.80 17.06
C LEU A 100 7.58 19.63 15.96
N HIS A 101 8.35 20.43 15.23
CA HIS A 101 7.85 21.20 14.08
C HIS A 101 7.36 20.25 12.99
N LEU A 102 8.12 19.22 12.63
CA LEU A 102 7.73 18.24 11.63
C LEU A 102 6.47 17.47 12.05
N LYS A 103 6.37 17.04 13.30
CA LYS A 103 5.16 16.38 13.85
C LYS A 103 3.92 17.27 13.76
N LYS A 104 4.04 18.56 14.07
CA LYS A 104 2.93 19.52 13.92
C LYS A 104 2.41 19.60 12.48
N ILE A 105 3.31 19.61 11.49
CA ILE A 105 2.93 19.64 10.07
C ILE A 105 2.25 18.33 9.66
N ILE A 106 2.82 17.19 10.07
CA ILE A 106 2.27 15.86 9.77
C ILE A 106 0.85 15.73 10.36
N ASN A 107 0.66 16.04 11.63
CA ASN A 107 -0.66 16.00 12.27
C ASN A 107 -1.67 16.92 11.56
N LYS A 108 -1.24 18.13 11.15
CA LYS A 108 -2.09 19.04 10.38
C LYS A 108 -2.48 18.44 9.03
N SER A 109 -1.59 17.67 8.41
CA SER A 109 -1.82 17.04 7.10
C SER A 109 -2.80 15.87 7.14
N GLU A 110 -2.99 15.21 8.30
CA GLU A 110 -3.93 14.10 8.49
C GLU A 110 -5.39 14.50 8.23
N TYR A 111 -5.72 15.78 8.41
CA TYR A 111 -7.06 16.32 8.11
C TYR A 111 -7.29 16.57 6.61
N PHE A 112 -6.27 16.37 5.76
CA PHE A 112 -6.43 16.57 4.33
C PHE A 112 -7.27 15.43 3.73
N ASN A 113 -8.44 15.82 3.20
CA ASN A 113 -9.35 14.93 2.48
C ASN A 113 -9.85 13.72 3.30
N ASN A 114 -10.36 13.98 4.51
CA ASN A 114 -11.00 12.97 5.37
C ASN A 114 -12.42 12.63 4.87
N ASN A 115 -12.49 11.88 3.74
CA ASN A 115 -13.73 11.30 3.29
C ASN A 115 -13.95 9.95 4.00
N PRO A 116 -15.03 9.79 4.81
CA PRO A 116 -15.28 8.55 5.55
C PRO A 116 -15.51 7.32 4.66
N GLU A 117 -15.86 7.52 3.38
CA GLU A 117 -16.04 6.45 2.40
C GLU A 117 -14.72 6.00 1.74
N GLU A 118 -13.62 6.72 1.97
CA GLU A 118 -12.31 6.41 1.41
C GLU A 118 -11.39 5.79 2.46
N PHE A 119 -10.54 4.88 2.02
CA PHE A 119 -9.48 4.26 2.81
C PHE A 119 -8.12 4.73 2.28
N GLU A 120 -7.25 5.10 3.18
CA GLU A 120 -5.88 5.48 2.86
C GLU A 120 -5.02 4.23 2.68
N LEU A 121 -4.60 3.95 1.44
CA LEU A 121 -3.68 2.87 1.12
C LEU A 121 -2.23 3.26 1.37
N PHE A 122 -1.93 4.53 1.15
CA PHE A 122 -0.57 5.03 1.17
C PHE A 122 -0.56 6.53 1.43
N ASN A 123 0.34 6.96 2.30
CA ASN A 123 0.57 8.37 2.57
C ASN A 123 2.02 8.57 3.01
N ASN A 124 2.82 9.15 2.15
CA ASN A 124 4.25 9.35 2.42
C ASN A 124 4.70 10.77 2.15
N ILE A 125 5.71 11.17 2.90
CA ILE A 125 6.45 12.39 2.66
C ILE A 125 7.36 12.18 1.44
N ILE A 126 7.30 13.11 0.49
CA ILE A 126 8.15 13.10 -0.71
C ILE A 126 9.38 13.97 -0.50
N SER A 127 9.16 15.17 0.06
CA SER A 127 10.22 16.15 0.28
C SER A 127 9.82 17.21 1.29
N TYR A 128 10.81 17.94 1.72
CA TYR A 128 10.69 19.10 2.59
C TYR A 128 11.19 20.32 1.82
N ASN A 129 10.51 21.46 1.95
CA ASN A 129 10.97 22.74 1.44
C ASN A 129 11.18 23.69 2.61
N ILE A 130 12.35 24.29 2.66
CA ILE A 130 12.70 25.41 3.54
C ILE A 130 13.29 26.52 2.68
N ASP A 131 12.71 27.67 2.78
CA ASP A 131 12.98 28.79 1.88
C ASP A 131 12.85 28.34 0.40
N ASP A 132 13.84 28.55 -0.45
CA ASP A 132 13.83 28.12 -1.85
C ASP A 132 14.49 26.74 -2.09
N ASN A 133 14.86 26.02 -1.03
CA ASN A 133 15.61 24.77 -1.12
C ASN A 133 14.72 23.54 -0.84
N GLN A 134 14.91 22.48 -1.64
CA GLN A 134 14.25 21.19 -1.46
C GLN A 134 15.18 20.17 -0.82
N TYR A 135 14.66 19.44 0.15
CA TYR A 135 15.35 18.36 0.88
C TYR A 135 14.55 17.06 0.79
N PHE A 136 15.23 15.92 0.64
CA PHE A 136 14.62 14.59 0.65
C PHE A 136 14.77 13.86 1.99
N LEU A 137 15.55 14.42 2.89
CA LEU A 137 15.66 13.99 4.28
C LEU A 137 15.18 15.11 5.21
N PRO A 138 14.71 14.78 6.43
CA PRO A 138 14.29 15.78 7.40
C PRO A 138 15.39 16.85 7.64
N PRO A 139 15.12 18.13 7.36
CA PRO A 139 16.12 19.19 7.47
C PRO A 139 16.31 19.69 8.91
N LEU A 140 16.47 18.75 9.85
CA LEU A 140 16.63 19.05 11.27
C LEU A 140 17.86 19.90 11.53
N GLY A 141 17.70 20.88 12.39
CA GLY A 141 18.81 21.73 12.80
C GLY A 141 19.04 22.96 11.91
N ASN A 142 18.45 23.04 10.73
CA ASN A 142 18.48 24.24 9.90
C ASN A 142 17.58 25.34 10.50
N TYR A 143 17.88 26.59 10.23
CA TYR A 143 17.03 27.74 10.57
C TYR A 143 16.17 28.10 9.37
N SER A 144 14.92 28.49 9.61
CA SER A 144 14.02 28.96 8.54
C SER A 144 12.85 29.75 9.13
N ASP A 145 12.22 30.57 8.30
CA ASP A 145 10.98 31.24 8.66
C ASP A 145 9.76 30.32 8.53
N ASN A 146 9.83 29.35 7.62
CA ASN A 146 8.75 28.42 7.38
C ASN A 146 9.27 27.06 6.93
N ILE A 147 8.45 26.03 7.14
CA ILE A 147 8.70 24.68 6.66
C ILE A 147 7.45 24.22 5.93
N LYS A 148 7.65 23.65 4.74
CA LYS A 148 6.62 23.01 3.94
C LYS A 148 7.02 21.56 3.71
N ILE A 149 6.09 20.63 3.92
CA ILE A 149 6.27 19.21 3.64
C ILE A 149 5.35 18.84 2.48
N ASN A 150 5.90 18.20 1.46
CA ASN A 150 5.16 17.67 0.32
C ASN A 150 4.85 16.20 0.54
N PHE A 151 3.61 15.82 0.30
CA PHE A 151 3.08 14.47 0.52
C PHE A 151 2.55 13.88 -0.79
N TYR A 152 2.60 12.56 -0.86
CA TYR A 152 1.89 11.76 -1.84
C TYR A 152 0.96 10.78 -1.14
N LYS A 153 -0.32 10.81 -1.50
CA LYS A 153 -1.38 10.02 -0.89
C LYS A 153 -2.12 9.22 -1.95
N ILE A 154 -2.43 7.96 -1.63
CA ILE A 154 -3.29 7.10 -2.45
C ILE A 154 -4.51 6.71 -1.62
N LEU A 155 -5.68 7.01 -2.14
CA LEU A 155 -6.98 6.68 -1.55
C LEU A 155 -7.74 5.67 -2.42
N ILE A 156 -8.55 4.84 -1.77
CA ILE A 156 -9.47 3.92 -2.41
C ILE A 156 -10.81 3.95 -1.69
N LYS A 157 -11.92 3.72 -2.41
CA LYS A 157 -13.22 3.57 -1.77
C LYS A 157 -13.24 2.32 -0.89
N LYS A 158 -13.69 2.45 0.38
CA LYS A 158 -13.77 1.36 1.37
C LYS A 158 -14.48 0.12 0.84
N LYS A 159 -15.58 0.29 0.10
CA LYS A 159 -16.35 -0.82 -0.48
C LYS A 159 -15.52 -1.81 -1.31
N TYR A 160 -14.42 -1.37 -1.92
CA TYR A 160 -13.54 -2.27 -2.68
C TYR A 160 -12.64 -3.12 -1.80
N ILE A 161 -12.28 -2.62 -0.61
CA ILE A 161 -11.48 -3.38 0.38
C ILE A 161 -12.37 -4.35 1.15
N GLU A 162 -13.53 -3.90 1.59
CA GLU A 162 -14.50 -4.71 2.33
C GLU A 162 -14.92 -5.96 1.53
N ASN A 163 -15.12 -5.82 0.22
CA ASN A 163 -15.42 -6.94 -0.67
C ASN A 163 -14.26 -7.94 -0.88
N LEU A 164 -13.02 -7.57 -0.54
CA LEU A 164 -11.86 -8.46 -0.60
C LEU A 164 -11.56 -9.13 0.75
N SER A 165 -12.12 -8.60 1.85
CA SER A 165 -11.85 -9.06 3.22
C SER A 165 -12.88 -10.07 3.73
N ASN A 166 -14.04 -10.18 3.06
CA ASN A 166 -15.14 -11.12 3.35
C ASN A 166 -15.03 -12.35 2.46
#